data_a99a5c3b9ec2e67d357964b6560b123f
#
_entry.id   a99a5c3b9ec2e67d357964b6560b123f
#
_cell.length_a   1.000
_cell.length_b   1.000
_cell.length_c   1.000
_cell.angle_alpha   90.00
_cell.angle_beta   90.00
_cell.angle_gamma   90.00
#
_symmetry.space_group_name_H-M   'P 1'
#
loop_
_entity.id
_entity.type
_entity.pdbx_description
1 polymer ?
#
loop_
_entity_poly.entity_id
_entity_poly.type
_entity_poly.pdbx_seq_one_letter_code
_entity_poly.pdbx_strand_id
1 'polypeptide(L)'
;MSEVKKIVTFEATDDTPNPEELAWAFPDVKPGMAPLGGRVIVQLRRIKKKTGRIVLVEETKENEKWNNMIGKVVALGPLAYKNRDTMQSWPEGSWAQVGDFVRVPKWGGDRWEIRVPSDEENEDPVLFMTLNDHELIATVTGNPLSFKAYV
;
A
#
# COMPACT_ATOMS: atom_id res chain seq x y z
N MET A 1 -20.36 5.65 30.19
CA MET A 1 -19.96 5.98 28.81
C MET A 1 -18.60 6.59 28.72
N SER A 2 -17.98 6.93 29.85
CA SER A 2 -16.62 7.45 29.84
C SER A 2 -15.60 6.47 29.27
N GLU A 3 -15.85 5.18 29.42
CA GLU A 3 -14.94 4.17 28.90
C GLU A 3 -14.90 4.15 27.37
N VAL A 4 -16.06 4.39 26.76
CA VAL A 4 -16.15 4.47 25.32
C VAL A 4 -15.33 5.64 24.79
N LYS A 5 -15.37 6.76 25.50
CA LYS A 5 -14.57 7.93 25.15
C LYS A 5 -13.08 7.66 25.24
N LYS A 6 -12.66 6.90 26.25
CA LYS A 6 -11.26 6.53 26.41
C LYS A 6 -10.79 5.69 25.24
N ILE A 7 -11.60 4.74 24.83
CA ILE A 7 -11.26 3.87 23.71
C ILE A 7 -11.09 4.69 22.44
N VAL A 8 -12.01 5.60 22.17
CA VAL A 8 -11.97 6.45 20.99
C VAL A 8 -10.70 7.30 20.98
N THR A 9 -10.38 7.90 22.12
CA THR A 9 -9.18 8.73 22.24
C THR A 9 -7.92 7.92 22.00
N PHE A 10 -7.87 6.72 22.57
CA PHE A 10 -6.72 5.84 22.42
C PHE A 10 -6.53 5.42 20.94
N GLU A 11 -7.60 5.06 20.28
CA GLU A 11 -7.55 4.65 18.88
C GLU A 11 -7.09 5.78 17.98
N ALA A 12 -7.55 7.00 18.24
CA ALA A 12 -7.13 8.16 17.46
C ALA A 12 -5.64 8.40 17.58
N THR A 13 -5.05 8.14 18.74
CA THR A 13 -3.61 8.26 18.93
C THR A 13 -2.86 7.22 18.12
N ASP A 14 -3.37 6.00 18.08
CA ASP A 14 -2.75 4.91 17.34
C ASP A 14 -2.88 5.08 15.83
N ASP A 15 -3.86 5.86 15.39
CA ASP A 15 -4.11 6.05 13.97
C ASP A 15 -3.15 7.05 13.31
N THR A 16 -2.29 7.68 14.09
CA THR A 16 -1.33 8.64 13.54
C THR A 16 -0.01 7.93 13.24
N PRO A 17 0.36 7.80 11.95
CA PRO A 17 1.61 7.14 11.63
C PRO A 17 2.82 7.99 11.98
N ASN A 18 3.90 7.34 12.37
CA ASN A 18 5.18 8.00 12.56
C ASN A 18 5.71 8.41 11.19
N PRO A 19 6.03 9.71 10.97
CA PRO A 19 6.46 10.18 9.64
C PRO A 19 7.71 9.48 9.11
N GLU A 20 8.67 9.17 9.96
CA GLU A 20 9.90 8.50 9.53
C GLU A 20 9.63 7.07 9.10
N GLU A 21 8.80 6.37 9.86
CA GLU A 21 8.43 4.99 9.53
C GLU A 21 7.59 4.96 8.26
N LEU A 22 6.70 5.93 8.10
CA LEU A 22 5.88 6.03 6.89
C LEU A 22 6.74 6.26 5.66
N ALA A 23 7.72 7.16 5.76
CA ALA A 23 8.62 7.46 4.66
C ALA A 23 9.49 6.25 4.31
N TRP A 24 9.87 5.46 5.30
CA TRP A 24 10.62 4.24 5.06
C TRP A 24 9.74 3.17 4.40
N ALA A 25 8.52 3.01 4.85
CA ALA A 25 7.60 2.01 4.31
C ALA A 25 7.15 2.33 2.88
N PHE A 26 7.04 3.62 2.58
CA PHE A 26 6.62 4.11 1.27
C PHE A 26 7.59 5.16 0.75
N PRO A 27 8.83 4.77 0.42
CA PRO A 27 9.79 5.73 -0.10
C PRO A 27 9.37 6.26 -1.47
N ASP A 28 9.82 7.45 -1.80
CA ASP A 28 9.50 8.08 -3.08
C ASP A 28 10.36 7.46 -4.18
N VAL A 29 9.89 6.37 -4.72
CA VAL A 29 10.55 5.62 -5.79
C VAL A 29 9.58 5.50 -6.95
N LYS A 30 10.05 5.77 -8.14
CA LYS A 30 9.21 5.66 -9.33
C LYS A 30 9.00 4.19 -9.70
N PRO A 31 7.78 3.83 -10.11
CA PRO A 31 7.49 2.43 -10.44
C PRO A 31 8.14 1.93 -11.72
N GLY A 32 8.60 2.84 -12.57
CA GLY A 32 9.22 2.45 -13.82
C GLY A 32 8.26 2.04 -14.94
N MET A 33 6.98 2.08 -14.65
CA MET A 33 5.92 1.71 -15.58
C MET A 33 4.73 2.64 -15.41
N ALA A 34 3.97 2.80 -16.47
CA ALA A 34 2.73 3.58 -16.43
C ALA A 34 1.55 2.65 -16.66
N PRO A 35 0.45 2.80 -15.91
CA PRO A 35 -0.70 1.92 -16.08
C PRO A 35 -1.45 2.23 -17.37
N LEU A 36 -1.97 1.20 -18.01
CA LEU A 36 -2.74 1.32 -19.25
C LEU A 36 -4.23 1.13 -18.97
N GLY A 37 -5.05 1.85 -19.71
CA GLY A 37 -6.50 1.69 -19.64
C GLY A 37 -7.05 2.00 -18.26
N GLY A 38 -7.82 1.08 -17.70
CA GLY A 38 -8.41 1.23 -16.38
C GLY A 38 -7.58 0.63 -15.25
N ARG A 39 -6.29 0.43 -15.45
CA ARG A 39 -5.44 -0.14 -14.42
C ARG A 39 -4.88 0.92 -13.49
N VAL A 40 -4.46 0.47 -12.31
CA VAL A 40 -3.83 1.34 -11.31
C VAL A 40 -2.53 0.69 -10.87
N ILE A 41 -1.57 1.50 -10.44
CA ILE A 41 -0.32 1.01 -9.86
C ILE A 41 -0.29 1.39 -8.39
N VAL A 42 0.00 0.41 -7.55
CA VAL A 42 0.07 0.56 -6.10
C VAL A 42 1.48 0.19 -5.65
N GLN A 43 2.07 1.06 -4.83
CA GLN A 43 3.34 0.76 -4.16
C GLN A 43 3.02 0.05 -2.87
N LEU A 44 3.47 -1.18 -2.73
CA LEU A 44 3.20 -1.97 -1.54
C LEU A 44 4.11 -1.53 -0.40
N ARG A 45 3.56 -1.59 0.81
CA ARG A 45 4.29 -1.20 2.02
C ARG A 45 5.48 -2.11 2.23
N ARG A 46 6.67 -1.53 2.46
CA ARG A 46 7.83 -2.32 2.85
C ARG A 46 7.64 -2.82 4.28
N ILE A 47 8.08 -4.04 4.53
CA ILE A 47 8.02 -4.63 5.86
C ILE A 47 9.37 -4.45 6.52
N LYS A 48 9.37 -3.72 7.62
CA LYS A 48 10.60 -3.47 8.35
C LYS A 48 10.88 -4.61 9.31
N LYS A 49 12.12 -5.07 9.30
CA LYS A 49 12.59 -6.06 10.23
C LYS A 49 12.62 -5.44 11.62
N LYS A 50 11.95 -6.06 12.58
CA LYS A 50 11.97 -5.57 13.94
C LYS A 50 13.36 -5.73 14.53
N THR A 51 13.92 -4.61 15.00
CA THR A 51 15.22 -4.65 15.63
C THR A 51 15.08 -5.12 17.07
N GLY A 52 15.97 -6.00 17.48
CA GLY A 52 16.24 -6.27 18.87
C GLY A 52 15.53 -7.42 19.54
N ARG A 53 14.43 -7.92 19.04
CA ARG A 53 13.66 -8.96 19.72
C ARG A 53 13.42 -10.22 18.92
N ILE A 54 12.99 -10.06 17.70
CA ILE A 54 12.66 -11.21 16.87
C ILE A 54 13.37 -11.03 15.56
N VAL A 55 14.23 -11.99 15.25
CA VAL A 55 14.87 -12.06 13.95
C VAL A 55 13.99 -12.96 13.10
N LEU A 56 13.33 -12.39 12.12
CA LEU A 56 12.56 -13.18 11.17
C LEU A 56 13.52 -13.98 10.30
N VAL A 57 13.20 -15.24 10.10
CA VAL A 57 13.93 -16.02 9.12
C VAL A 57 13.63 -15.45 7.73
N GLU A 58 14.56 -15.62 6.82
CA GLU A 58 14.45 -15.03 5.49
C GLU A 58 13.16 -15.44 4.78
N GLU A 59 12.77 -16.69 4.92
CA GLU A 59 11.56 -17.21 4.32
C GLU A 59 10.31 -16.51 4.83
N THR A 60 10.23 -16.28 6.14
CA THR A 60 9.09 -15.58 6.73
C THR A 60 9.00 -14.14 6.25
N LYS A 61 10.16 -13.48 6.14
CA LYS A 61 10.23 -12.12 5.65
C LYS A 61 9.75 -12.02 4.20
N GLU A 62 10.15 -12.96 3.36
CA GLU A 62 9.69 -13.00 1.98
C GLU A 62 8.19 -13.24 1.91
N ASN A 63 7.67 -14.17 2.72
CA ASN A 63 6.24 -14.44 2.76
C ASN A 63 5.45 -13.21 3.17
N GLU A 64 5.91 -12.49 4.19
CA GLU A 64 5.25 -11.26 4.61
C GLU A 64 5.27 -10.20 3.51
N LYS A 65 6.37 -10.08 2.82
CA LYS A 65 6.51 -9.13 1.73
C LYS A 65 5.50 -9.39 0.62
N TRP A 66 5.38 -10.64 0.19
CA TRP A 66 4.49 -11.01 -0.90
C TRP A 66 3.02 -11.05 -0.49
N ASN A 67 2.73 -11.26 0.79
CA ASN A 67 1.37 -11.31 1.31
C ASN A 67 0.89 -9.99 1.88
N ASN A 68 1.68 -8.94 1.72
CA ASN A 68 1.32 -7.62 2.19
C ASN A 68 0.22 -7.03 1.30
N MET A 69 -0.88 -6.64 1.91
CA MET A 69 -2.06 -6.16 1.20
C MET A 69 -2.31 -4.67 1.39
N ILE A 70 -1.36 -3.95 1.95
CA ILE A 70 -1.47 -2.51 2.16
C ILE A 70 -0.53 -1.79 1.22
N GLY A 71 -1.04 -0.80 0.52
CA GLY A 71 -0.24 -0.04 -0.43
C GLY A 71 -0.71 1.39 -0.58
N LYS A 72 0.04 2.12 -1.38
CA LYS A 72 -0.24 3.51 -1.71
C LYS A 72 -0.44 3.61 -3.21
N VAL A 73 -1.52 4.23 -3.63
CA VAL A 73 -1.77 4.45 -5.07
C VAL A 73 -0.75 5.45 -5.59
N VAL A 74 0.04 5.05 -6.59
CA VAL A 74 1.06 5.90 -7.17
C VAL A 74 0.77 6.33 -8.59
N ALA A 75 -0.12 5.62 -9.30
CA ALA A 75 -0.50 5.99 -10.65
C ALA A 75 -1.87 5.44 -10.99
N LEU A 76 -2.62 6.21 -11.78
CA LEU A 76 -3.93 5.80 -12.30
C LEU A 76 -3.85 5.81 -13.82
N GLY A 77 -4.39 4.77 -14.46
CA GLY A 77 -4.50 4.72 -15.91
C GLY A 77 -5.47 5.77 -16.42
N PRO A 78 -5.39 6.10 -17.72
CA PRO A 78 -6.25 7.16 -18.29
C PRO A 78 -7.74 6.85 -18.21
N LEU A 79 -8.11 5.59 -18.12
CA LEU A 79 -9.51 5.18 -18.01
C LEU A 79 -9.88 4.66 -16.62
N ALA A 80 -9.01 4.85 -15.62
CA ALA A 80 -9.31 4.42 -14.28
C ALA A 80 -10.56 5.13 -13.76
N TYR A 81 -11.54 4.34 -13.31
CA TYR A 81 -12.82 4.81 -12.79
C TYR A 81 -13.64 5.60 -13.80
N LYS A 82 -13.48 5.24 -15.07
CA LYS A 82 -14.25 5.83 -16.16
C LYS A 82 -14.89 4.75 -17.02
N ASN A 83 -15.98 5.11 -17.65
CA ASN A 83 -16.61 4.25 -18.64
C ASN A 83 -15.75 4.26 -19.91
N ARG A 84 -15.40 3.08 -20.40
CA ARG A 84 -14.51 2.96 -21.53
C ARG A 84 -15.09 3.55 -22.82
N ASP A 85 -16.40 3.42 -23.00
CA ASP A 85 -17.05 3.86 -24.24
C ASP A 85 -17.36 5.35 -24.25
N THR A 86 -17.77 5.90 -23.10
CA THR A 86 -18.18 7.30 -23.00
C THR A 86 -17.11 8.21 -22.44
N MET A 87 -16.07 7.65 -21.82
CA MET A 87 -14.99 8.38 -21.12
C MET A 87 -15.49 9.15 -19.91
N GLN A 88 -16.72 8.94 -19.49
CA GLN A 88 -17.28 9.61 -18.33
C GLN A 88 -16.93 8.87 -17.05
N SER A 89 -16.79 9.63 -15.97
CA SER A 89 -16.52 9.04 -14.66
C SER A 89 -17.66 8.12 -14.22
N TRP A 90 -17.32 7.10 -13.43
CA TRP A 90 -18.33 6.24 -12.82
C TRP A 90 -19.27 7.08 -11.96
N PRO A 91 -20.55 6.64 -11.81
CA PRO A 91 -21.50 7.40 -11.00
C PRO A 91 -21.04 7.70 -9.59
N GLU A 92 -20.32 6.77 -8.98
CA GLU A 92 -19.78 6.95 -7.63
C GLU A 92 -18.46 7.70 -7.60
N GLY A 93 -17.93 8.09 -8.75
CA GLY A 93 -16.65 8.76 -8.85
C GLY A 93 -15.47 7.81 -8.74
N SER A 94 -14.29 8.37 -8.58
CA SER A 94 -13.07 7.58 -8.42
C SER A 94 -13.01 6.95 -7.04
N TRP A 95 -12.72 5.65 -6.99
CA TRP A 95 -12.57 4.97 -5.71
C TRP A 95 -11.31 5.37 -4.98
N ALA A 96 -10.27 5.73 -5.73
CA ALA A 96 -9.00 6.10 -5.14
C ALA A 96 -8.29 7.12 -6.02
N GLN A 97 -7.41 7.88 -5.40
CA GLN A 97 -6.58 8.87 -6.08
C GLN A 97 -5.12 8.63 -5.72
N VAL A 98 -4.22 9.20 -6.53
CA VAL A 98 -2.79 9.13 -6.24
C VAL A 98 -2.52 9.69 -4.86
N GLY A 99 -1.81 8.93 -4.05
CA GLY A 99 -1.52 9.28 -2.67
C GLY A 99 -2.38 8.58 -1.64
N ASP A 100 -3.49 7.98 -2.05
CA ASP A 100 -4.36 7.25 -1.12
C ASP A 100 -3.71 5.93 -0.70
N PHE A 101 -3.92 5.58 0.58
CA PHE A 101 -3.54 4.25 1.06
C PHE A 101 -4.73 3.32 0.90
N VAL A 102 -4.46 2.13 0.39
CA VAL A 102 -5.51 1.19 0.00
C VAL A 102 -5.15 -0.22 0.40
N ARG A 103 -6.18 -1.05 0.50
CA ARG A 103 -6.02 -2.48 0.64
C ARG A 103 -6.20 -3.14 -0.73
N VAL A 104 -5.27 -4.01 -1.08
CA VAL A 104 -5.29 -4.75 -2.34
C VAL A 104 -5.51 -6.23 -2.05
N PRO A 105 -6.02 -7.02 -3.02
CA PRO A 105 -6.21 -8.44 -2.80
C PRO A 105 -4.88 -9.17 -2.63
N LYS A 106 -4.92 -10.24 -1.85
CA LYS A 106 -3.76 -11.10 -1.64
C LYS A 106 -3.30 -11.76 -2.94
N TRP A 107 -4.25 -12.14 -3.77
CA TRP A 107 -4.00 -12.78 -5.05
C TRP A 107 -4.40 -11.85 -6.20
N GLY A 108 -3.76 -12.04 -7.33
CA GLY A 108 -4.04 -11.25 -8.52
C GLY A 108 -3.06 -10.10 -8.70
N GLY A 109 -3.23 -9.39 -9.80
CA GLY A 109 -2.34 -8.32 -10.16
C GLY A 109 -0.97 -8.82 -10.59
N ASP A 110 -0.20 -7.93 -11.17
CA ASP A 110 1.17 -8.21 -11.56
C ASP A 110 2.10 -7.41 -10.65
N ARG A 111 3.18 -8.03 -10.19
CA ARG A 111 4.09 -7.43 -9.21
C ARG A 111 5.51 -7.40 -9.73
N TRP A 112 6.23 -6.34 -9.36
CA TRP A 112 7.65 -6.22 -9.68
C TRP A 112 8.35 -5.42 -8.59
N GLU A 113 9.67 -5.54 -8.54
CA GLU A 113 10.49 -4.89 -7.52
C GLU A 113 11.39 -3.84 -8.15
N ILE A 114 11.55 -2.73 -7.43
CA ILE A 114 12.53 -1.70 -7.77
C ILE A 114 13.46 -1.53 -6.58
N ARG A 115 14.76 -1.60 -6.81
CA ARG A 115 15.73 -1.37 -5.76
C ARG A 115 15.86 0.11 -5.47
N VAL A 116 15.81 0.43 -4.19
CA VAL A 116 15.98 1.80 -3.72
C VAL A 116 17.47 2.10 -3.71
N PRO A 117 17.93 3.21 -4.32
CA PRO A 117 19.31 3.66 -4.13
C PRO A 117 19.52 3.97 -2.65
N SER A 118 20.44 3.27 -2.03
CA SER A 118 20.67 3.37 -0.59
C SER A 118 22.13 3.06 -0.29
N ASP A 119 22.65 3.64 0.78
CA ASP A 119 23.97 3.33 1.27
C ASP A 119 24.01 1.98 1.98
N GLU A 120 22.87 1.40 2.27
CA GLU A 120 22.77 0.09 2.90
C GLU A 120 22.60 -1.00 1.85
N GLU A 121 23.57 -1.93 1.83
CA GLU A 121 23.58 -3.01 0.84
C GLU A 121 22.38 -3.94 0.92
N ASN A 122 21.80 -4.08 2.11
CA ASN A 122 20.75 -5.05 2.38
C ASN A 122 19.38 -4.43 2.55
N GLU A 123 19.16 -3.22 2.06
CA GLU A 123 17.86 -2.61 2.16
C GLU A 123 16.88 -3.28 1.21
N ASP A 124 15.67 -3.51 1.72
CA ASP A 124 14.63 -4.19 0.96
C ASP A 124 14.19 -3.36 -0.24
N PRO A 125 13.98 -4.00 -1.38
CA PRO A 125 13.44 -3.30 -2.54
C PRO A 125 11.98 -2.89 -2.31
N VAL A 126 11.51 -1.97 -3.13
CA VAL A 126 10.11 -1.57 -3.14
C VAL A 126 9.35 -2.46 -4.12
N LEU A 127 8.24 -3.00 -3.65
CA LEU A 127 7.38 -3.85 -4.46
C LEU A 127 6.21 -3.03 -4.99
N PHE A 128 6.00 -3.09 -6.29
CA PHE A 128 4.86 -2.46 -6.94
C PHE A 128 3.91 -3.51 -7.48
N MET A 129 2.66 -3.12 -7.63
CA MET A 129 1.62 -4.00 -8.12
C MET A 129 0.72 -3.23 -9.08
N THR A 130 0.42 -3.81 -10.23
CA THR A 130 -0.60 -3.27 -11.12
C THR A 130 -1.83 -4.16 -11.08
N LEU A 131 -3.01 -3.54 -11.05
CA LEU A 131 -4.28 -4.27 -11.02
C LEU A 131 -5.35 -3.39 -11.66
N ASN A 132 -6.51 -3.99 -11.91
CA ASN A 132 -7.63 -3.23 -12.44
C ASN A 132 -8.19 -2.30 -11.36
N ASP A 133 -8.76 -1.19 -11.79
CA ASP A 133 -9.31 -0.17 -10.88
C ASP A 133 -10.35 -0.72 -9.90
N HIS A 134 -11.18 -1.66 -10.36
CA HIS A 134 -12.23 -2.25 -9.52
C HIS A 134 -11.73 -3.36 -8.58
N GLU A 135 -10.44 -3.68 -8.64
CA GLU A 135 -9.87 -4.72 -7.78
C GLU A 135 -9.38 -4.19 -6.44
N LEU A 136 -9.33 -2.88 -6.24
CA LEU A 136 -9.04 -2.32 -4.93
C LEU A 136 -10.15 -2.71 -3.95
N ILE A 137 -9.77 -3.13 -2.76
CA ILE A 137 -10.72 -3.67 -1.79
C ILE A 137 -11.29 -2.59 -0.89
N ALA A 138 -10.43 -1.68 -0.42
CA ALA A 138 -10.84 -0.67 0.55
C ALA A 138 -9.83 0.46 0.56
N THR A 139 -10.28 1.64 1.01
CA THR A 139 -9.39 2.74 1.34
C THR A 139 -8.98 2.60 2.80
N VAL A 140 -7.71 2.74 3.07
CA VAL A 140 -7.20 2.69 4.44
C VAL A 140 -7.42 4.06 5.07
N THR A 141 -8.28 4.10 6.07
CA THR A 141 -8.59 5.35 6.78
C THR A 141 -7.83 5.50 8.08
N GLY A 142 -7.26 4.41 8.59
CA GLY A 142 -6.44 4.42 9.78
C GLY A 142 -4.96 4.51 9.43
N ASN A 143 -4.13 4.10 10.37
CA ASN A 143 -2.68 4.10 10.19
C ASN A 143 -2.27 2.94 9.28
N PRO A 144 -1.74 3.22 8.07
CA PRO A 144 -1.37 2.15 7.14
C PRO A 144 -0.25 1.24 7.66
N LEU A 145 0.47 1.66 8.69
CA LEU A 145 1.55 0.86 9.28
C LEU A 145 1.05 -0.14 10.31
N SER A 146 -0.21 -0.04 10.74
CA SER A 146 -0.76 -0.87 11.82
C SER A 146 -1.28 -2.22 11.38
N PHE A 147 -1.53 -2.40 10.10
CA PHE A 147 -2.13 -3.63 9.60
C PHE A 147 -1.08 -4.70 9.37
N LYS A 148 -1.37 -5.91 9.86
CA LYS A 148 -0.45 -7.03 9.68
C LYS A 148 -0.51 -7.58 8.27
N ALA A 149 0.63 -8.02 7.77
CA ALA A 149 0.67 -8.84 6.57
C ALA A 149 0.29 -10.27 6.96
N TYR A 150 -0.45 -10.93 6.09
CA TYR A 150 -0.78 -12.34 6.28
C TYR A 150 0.29 -13.21 5.65
N VAL A 151 0.71 -14.18 6.39
CA VAL A 151 1.78 -15.11 5.98
C VAL A 151 1.18 -16.46 5.62
#